data_9f8cdd94b660fefc248494bc3030ab57
#
_entry.id   9f8cdd94b660fefc248494bc3030ab57
#
_cell.length_a   1.000
_cell.length_b   1.000
_cell.length_c   1.000
_cell.angle_alpha   90.00
_cell.angle_beta   90.00
_cell.angle_gamma   90.00
#
_symmetry.space_group_name_H-M   'P 1'
#
loop_
_entity.id
_entity.type
_entity.pdbx_description
1 polymer ?
#
loop_
_entity_poly.entity_id
_entity_poly.type
_entity_poly.pdbx_seq_one_letter_code
_entity_poly.pdbx_strand_id
1 'polypeptide(L)'
;MTEPDLPFSGSDPRESVVKRVFVVGAGIMGSGIAAQCALAGYPVTLEDVNEEFARRGLANATRALDHAVQRGKVGAGDREAALARIDIAIGLRRADSAQFVIEAAPEDLALKRRIFAELEPATSPTALLATNTSSLPITSIGQELKDPTRLVGIHFFNPVLQMPLVELIPGHTTRAEWVEQARAFAVSLGKTVVTSRDTPGFVTTRALAVLVNEAAWMLYEGVATKEDIDTSYKLGFHHPMGPFELVDLVGIDTTLAILDVLWDGFRDSRYRACPLLRTMVAAKKLGRKTGEGFYRYGPERAGRT
;
A
#
# COMPACT_ATOMS: atom_id res chain seq x y z
N MET A 1 -7.68 -21.17 22.47
CA MET A 1 -8.37 -20.70 21.24
C MET A 1 -7.72 -21.46 20.10
N THR A 2 -8.41 -22.42 19.56
CA THR A 2 -7.99 -23.28 18.43
C THR A 2 -7.95 -22.41 17.16
N GLU A 3 -6.80 -22.46 16.46
CA GLU A 3 -6.69 -21.88 15.11
C GLU A 3 -7.72 -22.53 14.20
N PRO A 4 -8.46 -21.77 13.38
CA PRO A 4 -9.27 -22.37 12.34
C PRO A 4 -8.36 -22.88 11.23
N ASP A 5 -8.35 -24.20 11.01
CA ASP A 5 -7.78 -24.83 9.83
C ASP A 5 -8.49 -24.28 8.58
N LEU A 6 -7.78 -23.50 7.77
CA LEU A 6 -8.24 -23.09 6.45
C LEU A 6 -7.79 -24.19 5.45
N PRO A 7 -8.72 -24.86 4.77
CA PRO A 7 -8.37 -25.89 3.80
C PRO A 7 -7.69 -25.27 2.57
N PHE A 8 -6.43 -25.59 2.35
CA PHE A 8 -5.73 -25.32 1.09
C PHE A 8 -6.21 -26.27 0.00
N SER A 9 -7.08 -25.82 -0.89
CA SER A 9 -7.30 -26.49 -2.17
C SER A 9 -6.62 -25.64 -3.28
N GLY A 10 -5.49 -26.12 -3.78
CA GLY A 10 -4.75 -25.46 -4.84
C GLY A 10 -5.48 -25.56 -6.18
N SER A 11 -6.13 -24.48 -6.61
CA SER A 11 -6.49 -24.27 -8.02
C SER A 11 -5.30 -23.70 -8.78
N ASP A 12 -5.15 -24.11 -10.06
CA ASP A 12 -4.06 -23.62 -10.94
C ASP A 12 -4.10 -22.08 -11.01
N PRO A 13 -3.02 -21.35 -10.69
CA PRO A 13 -2.99 -19.88 -10.74
C PRO A 13 -3.35 -19.28 -12.11
N ARG A 14 -3.36 -20.10 -13.17
CA ARG A 14 -3.66 -19.68 -14.54
C ARG A 14 -5.15 -19.61 -14.86
N GLU A 15 -6.04 -20.09 -14.00
CA GLU A 15 -7.49 -19.97 -14.14
C GLU A 15 -8.06 -18.75 -13.37
N SER A 16 -7.29 -17.66 -13.26
CA SER A 16 -7.80 -16.43 -12.65
C SER A 16 -9.04 -15.93 -13.38
N VAL A 17 -10.14 -15.76 -12.65
CA VAL A 17 -11.39 -15.14 -13.14
C VAL A 17 -11.15 -13.68 -13.56
N VAL A 18 -10.06 -13.08 -13.08
CA VAL A 18 -9.68 -11.69 -13.40
C VAL A 18 -9.04 -11.64 -14.78
N LYS A 19 -9.66 -10.89 -15.70
CA LYS A 19 -9.17 -10.66 -17.06
C LYS A 19 -8.74 -9.21 -17.30
N ARG A 20 -9.23 -8.27 -16.51
CA ARG A 20 -8.91 -6.85 -16.61
C ARG A 20 -8.93 -6.23 -15.22
N VAL A 21 -7.94 -5.36 -14.97
CA VAL A 21 -7.78 -4.62 -13.72
C VAL A 21 -8.06 -3.14 -13.95
N PHE A 22 -8.76 -2.50 -13.03
CA PHE A 22 -8.96 -1.06 -12.97
C PHE A 22 -8.33 -0.51 -11.70
N VAL A 23 -7.40 0.44 -11.83
CA VAL A 23 -6.69 1.04 -10.70
C VAL A 23 -7.13 2.49 -10.56
N VAL A 24 -7.70 2.84 -9.42
CA VAL A 24 -8.14 4.19 -9.06
C VAL A 24 -7.06 4.91 -8.28
N GLY A 25 -6.64 6.07 -8.78
CA GLY A 25 -5.55 6.85 -8.22
C GLY A 25 -4.21 6.50 -8.87
N ALA A 26 -3.67 7.43 -9.67
CA ALA A 26 -2.43 7.29 -10.42
C ALA A 26 -1.20 7.85 -9.65
N GLY A 27 -1.26 7.85 -8.31
CA GLY A 27 -0.14 8.18 -7.44
C GLY A 27 0.97 7.12 -7.49
N ILE A 28 1.92 7.20 -6.56
CA ILE A 28 3.07 6.28 -6.48
C ILE A 28 2.61 4.83 -6.36
N MET A 29 1.66 4.54 -5.46
CA MET A 29 1.16 3.18 -5.26
C MET A 29 0.35 2.68 -6.46
N GLY A 30 -0.63 3.46 -6.94
CA GLY A 30 -1.45 3.03 -8.07
C GLY A 30 -0.67 2.82 -9.34
N SER A 31 0.33 3.68 -9.63
CA SER A 31 1.25 3.50 -10.76
C SER A 31 2.07 2.20 -10.64
N GLY A 32 2.58 1.92 -9.44
CA GLY A 32 3.33 0.69 -9.15
C GLY A 32 2.45 -0.56 -9.25
N ILE A 33 1.21 -0.51 -8.75
CA ILE A 33 0.23 -1.60 -8.85
C ILE A 33 -0.14 -1.84 -10.32
N ALA A 34 -0.39 -0.79 -11.09
CA ALA A 34 -0.67 -0.90 -12.51
C ALA A 34 0.49 -1.55 -13.27
N ALA A 35 1.74 -1.13 -13.01
CA ALA A 35 2.93 -1.72 -13.60
C ALA A 35 3.08 -3.21 -13.24
N GLN A 36 2.84 -3.58 -11.97
CA GLN A 36 2.91 -4.98 -11.52
C GLN A 36 1.84 -5.85 -12.19
N CYS A 37 0.62 -5.37 -12.27
CA CYS A 37 -0.47 -6.09 -12.95
C CYS A 37 -0.18 -6.27 -14.45
N ALA A 38 0.32 -5.22 -15.10
CA ALA A 38 0.68 -5.28 -16.52
C ALA A 38 1.84 -6.23 -16.81
N LEU A 39 2.85 -6.31 -15.94
CA LEU A 39 3.94 -7.30 -16.00
C LEU A 39 3.40 -8.73 -15.87
N ALA A 40 2.42 -8.95 -15.01
CA ALA A 40 1.77 -10.25 -14.85
C ALA A 40 0.83 -10.61 -16.02
N GLY A 41 0.71 -9.74 -17.04
CA GLY A 41 -0.05 -9.99 -18.27
C GLY A 41 -1.47 -9.43 -18.26
N TYR A 42 -1.92 -8.75 -17.22
CA TYR A 42 -3.25 -8.18 -17.17
C TYR A 42 -3.34 -6.88 -17.97
N PRO A 43 -4.39 -6.68 -18.81
CA PRO A 43 -4.79 -5.37 -19.25
C PRO A 43 -5.21 -4.50 -18.07
N VAL A 44 -4.67 -3.29 -17.98
CA VAL A 44 -4.87 -2.37 -16.85
C VAL A 44 -5.41 -1.05 -17.35
N THR A 45 -6.43 -0.53 -16.70
CA THR A 45 -6.83 0.87 -16.82
C THR A 45 -6.38 1.61 -15.56
N LEU A 46 -5.47 2.58 -15.72
CA LEU A 46 -5.00 3.46 -14.63
C LEU A 46 -5.79 4.77 -14.70
N GLU A 47 -6.56 5.03 -13.67
CA GLU A 47 -7.47 6.17 -13.59
C GLU A 47 -6.98 7.22 -12.59
N ASP A 48 -7.24 8.50 -12.90
CA ASP A 48 -7.16 9.59 -11.92
C ASP A 48 -8.20 10.67 -12.28
N VAL A 49 -8.37 11.64 -11.39
CA VAL A 49 -9.38 12.71 -11.48
C VAL A 49 -9.20 13.64 -12.70
N ASN A 50 -8.00 13.71 -13.25
CA ASN A 50 -7.69 14.51 -14.45
C ASN A 50 -6.56 13.89 -15.29
N GLU A 51 -6.44 14.39 -16.50
CA GLU A 51 -5.48 13.87 -17.49
C GLU A 51 -4.01 14.08 -17.06
N GLU A 52 -3.70 15.19 -16.41
CA GLU A 52 -2.34 15.48 -15.93
C GLU A 52 -1.88 14.41 -14.92
N PHE A 53 -2.72 14.09 -13.93
CA PHE A 53 -2.40 13.08 -12.94
C PHE A 53 -2.34 11.68 -13.54
N ALA A 54 -3.26 11.32 -14.42
CA ALA A 54 -3.23 10.03 -15.10
C ALA A 54 -1.97 9.85 -15.97
N ARG A 55 -1.56 10.87 -16.74
CA ARG A 55 -0.32 10.87 -17.53
C ARG A 55 0.93 10.81 -16.65
N ARG A 56 0.96 11.55 -15.55
CA ARG A 56 2.04 11.48 -14.57
C ARG A 56 2.13 10.08 -13.96
N GLY A 57 0.99 9.44 -13.70
CA GLY A 57 0.92 8.07 -13.23
C GLY A 57 1.52 7.08 -14.23
N LEU A 58 1.18 7.19 -15.51
CA LEU A 58 1.79 6.36 -16.56
C LEU A 58 3.30 6.57 -16.65
N ALA A 59 3.78 7.81 -16.53
CA ALA A 59 5.21 8.10 -16.47
C ALA A 59 5.89 7.48 -15.23
N ASN A 60 5.22 7.44 -14.08
CA ASN A 60 5.70 6.77 -12.87
C ASN A 60 5.77 5.25 -13.08
N ALA A 61 4.76 4.64 -13.67
CA ALA A 61 4.75 3.21 -14.01
C ALA A 61 5.89 2.87 -14.97
N THR A 62 6.11 3.71 -15.98
CA THR A 62 7.24 3.58 -16.92
C THR A 62 8.59 3.60 -16.18
N ARG A 63 8.81 4.59 -15.31
CA ARG A 63 10.04 4.66 -14.51
C ARG A 63 10.24 3.45 -13.60
N ALA A 64 9.17 2.94 -12.99
CA ALA A 64 9.26 1.74 -12.15
C ALA A 64 9.70 0.52 -12.97
N LEU A 65 9.17 0.35 -14.19
CA LEU A 65 9.56 -0.71 -15.12
C LEU A 65 11.01 -0.52 -15.60
N ASP A 66 11.43 0.71 -15.95
CA ASP A 66 12.81 1.03 -16.34
C ASP A 66 13.80 0.65 -15.24
N HIS A 67 13.48 0.97 -13.98
CA HIS A 67 14.29 0.58 -12.84
C HIS A 67 14.38 -0.94 -12.67
N ALA A 68 13.29 -1.66 -12.93
CA ALA A 68 13.29 -3.12 -12.86
C ALA A 68 14.16 -3.74 -13.95
N VAL A 69 14.16 -3.18 -15.16
CA VAL A 69 15.07 -3.58 -16.26
C VAL A 69 16.53 -3.30 -15.90
N GLN A 70 16.85 -2.09 -15.42
CA GLN A 70 18.21 -1.72 -15.00
C GLN A 70 18.79 -2.65 -13.92
N ARG A 71 17.93 -3.20 -13.07
CA ARG A 71 18.31 -4.19 -12.03
C ARG A 71 18.32 -5.65 -12.52
N GLY A 72 18.05 -5.89 -13.79
CA GLY A 72 17.97 -7.23 -14.36
C GLY A 72 16.82 -8.10 -13.83
N LYS A 73 15.77 -7.47 -13.29
CA LYS A 73 14.58 -8.16 -12.78
C LYS A 73 13.49 -8.36 -13.83
N VAL A 74 13.51 -7.57 -14.89
CA VAL A 74 12.54 -7.56 -15.99
C VAL A 74 13.30 -7.47 -17.31
N GLY A 75 12.88 -8.25 -18.31
CA GLY A 75 13.42 -8.14 -19.66
C GLY A 75 12.92 -6.87 -20.37
N ALA A 76 13.70 -6.36 -21.33
CA ALA A 76 13.29 -5.19 -22.10
C ALA A 76 11.99 -5.44 -22.88
N GLY A 77 11.83 -6.63 -23.49
CA GLY A 77 10.59 -7.03 -24.17
C GLY A 77 9.39 -7.14 -23.24
N ASP A 78 9.60 -7.61 -22.01
CA ASP A 78 8.53 -7.69 -21.00
C ASP A 78 8.07 -6.30 -20.55
N ARG A 79 9.03 -5.37 -20.43
CA ARG A 79 8.74 -3.96 -20.14
C ARG A 79 7.86 -3.33 -21.23
N GLU A 80 8.20 -3.51 -22.50
CA GLU A 80 7.42 -2.98 -23.63
C GLU A 80 6.01 -3.60 -23.67
N ALA A 81 5.94 -4.91 -23.51
CA ALA A 81 4.67 -5.62 -23.44
C ALA A 81 3.80 -5.18 -22.26
N ALA A 82 4.39 -4.90 -21.09
CA ALA A 82 3.69 -4.38 -19.93
C ALA A 82 3.14 -2.99 -20.19
N LEU A 83 3.94 -2.07 -20.72
CA LEU A 83 3.50 -0.70 -21.04
C LEU A 83 2.34 -0.69 -22.06
N ALA A 84 2.37 -1.57 -23.05
CA ALA A 84 1.31 -1.71 -24.05
C ALA A 84 -0.03 -2.18 -23.43
N ARG A 85 -0.02 -2.73 -22.20
CA ARG A 85 -1.24 -3.16 -21.48
C ARG A 85 -1.81 -2.09 -20.56
N ILE A 86 -1.16 -0.94 -20.39
CA ILE A 86 -1.61 0.12 -19.49
C ILE A 86 -2.28 1.22 -20.31
N ASP A 87 -3.60 1.32 -20.18
CA ASP A 87 -4.38 2.46 -20.63
C ASP A 87 -4.59 3.45 -19.49
N ILE A 88 -4.73 4.75 -19.81
CA ILE A 88 -5.16 5.76 -18.84
C ILE A 88 -6.63 6.11 -19.04
N ALA A 89 -7.30 6.49 -17.93
CA ALA A 89 -8.69 6.96 -17.97
C ALA A 89 -8.87 8.16 -17.02
N ILE A 90 -9.93 8.93 -17.29
CA ILE A 90 -10.42 9.99 -16.43
C ILE A 90 -11.84 9.61 -16.02
N GLY A 91 -12.05 9.51 -14.70
CA GLY A 91 -13.31 9.08 -14.12
C GLY A 91 -13.61 7.60 -14.27
N LEU A 92 -14.63 7.13 -13.59
CA LEU A 92 -14.85 5.71 -13.28
C LEU A 92 -15.61 4.92 -14.35
N ARG A 93 -16.04 5.56 -15.46
CA ARG A 93 -16.90 4.91 -16.48
C ARG A 93 -16.32 3.62 -17.09
N ARG A 94 -14.98 3.50 -17.18
CA ARG A 94 -14.32 2.32 -17.73
C ARG A 94 -14.16 1.18 -16.72
N ALA A 95 -14.62 1.36 -15.48
CA ALA A 95 -14.59 0.33 -14.45
C ALA A 95 -15.59 -0.81 -14.69
N ASP A 96 -16.60 -0.59 -15.54
CA ASP A 96 -17.63 -1.58 -15.91
C ASP A 96 -17.07 -2.85 -16.56
N SER A 97 -15.95 -2.74 -17.27
CA SER A 97 -15.29 -3.86 -17.95
C SER A 97 -14.29 -4.62 -17.08
N ALA A 98 -14.00 -4.13 -15.85
CA ALA A 98 -13.02 -4.74 -14.96
C ALA A 98 -13.66 -5.80 -14.05
N GLN A 99 -12.94 -6.91 -13.82
CA GLN A 99 -13.29 -7.91 -12.82
C GLN A 99 -12.63 -7.65 -11.49
N PHE A 100 -11.58 -6.83 -11.47
CA PHE A 100 -10.88 -6.44 -10.25
C PHE A 100 -10.58 -4.94 -10.26
N VAL A 101 -11.08 -4.25 -9.26
CA VAL A 101 -10.87 -2.81 -9.08
C VAL A 101 -10.04 -2.59 -7.82
N ILE A 102 -8.94 -1.85 -7.94
CA ILE A 102 -8.03 -1.55 -6.83
C ILE A 102 -7.99 -0.04 -6.61
N GLU A 103 -8.46 0.41 -5.48
CA GLU A 103 -8.38 1.81 -5.06
C GLU A 103 -7.04 2.07 -4.35
N ALA A 104 -6.31 3.09 -4.82
CA ALA A 104 -5.02 3.55 -4.32
C ALA A 104 -4.97 5.09 -4.19
N ALA A 105 -6.10 5.71 -3.87
CA ALA A 105 -6.24 7.14 -3.61
C ALA A 105 -5.60 7.54 -2.25
N PRO A 106 -5.47 8.84 -1.92
CA PRO A 106 -4.95 9.30 -0.65
C PRO A 106 -5.64 8.67 0.58
N GLU A 107 -4.89 8.55 1.67
CA GLU A 107 -5.31 7.86 2.90
C GLU A 107 -6.27 8.75 3.71
N ASP A 108 -7.49 8.88 3.22
CA ASP A 108 -8.60 9.63 3.83
C ASP A 108 -9.88 8.80 3.76
N LEU A 109 -10.47 8.50 4.93
CA LEU A 109 -11.64 7.64 5.04
C LEU A 109 -12.85 8.19 4.29
N ALA A 110 -13.09 9.50 4.38
CA ALA A 110 -14.24 10.12 3.73
C ALA A 110 -14.09 10.11 2.20
N LEU A 111 -12.87 10.33 1.71
CA LEU A 111 -12.55 10.24 0.29
C LEU A 111 -12.75 8.80 -0.23
N LYS A 112 -12.21 7.80 0.48
CA LYS A 112 -12.33 6.39 0.06
C LYS A 112 -13.79 5.94 0.05
N ARG A 113 -14.60 6.31 1.03
CA ARG A 113 -16.05 6.04 1.04
C ARG A 113 -16.74 6.62 -0.20
N ARG A 114 -16.47 7.88 -0.55
CA ARG A 114 -17.03 8.50 -1.76
C ARG A 114 -16.61 7.77 -3.03
N ILE A 115 -15.33 7.44 -3.15
CA ILE A 115 -14.82 6.68 -4.30
C ILE A 115 -15.58 5.35 -4.43
N PHE A 116 -15.74 4.59 -3.36
CA PHE A 116 -16.43 3.30 -3.40
C PHE A 116 -17.93 3.45 -3.65
N ALA A 117 -18.58 4.48 -3.13
CA ALA A 117 -19.98 4.78 -3.44
C ALA A 117 -20.21 5.08 -4.94
N GLU A 118 -19.22 5.70 -5.61
CA GLU A 118 -19.24 5.97 -7.05
C GLU A 118 -18.82 4.75 -7.87
N LEU A 119 -17.86 3.94 -7.38
CA LEU A 119 -17.39 2.72 -8.04
C LEU A 119 -18.44 1.62 -8.07
N GLU A 120 -19.22 1.47 -7.00
CA GLU A 120 -20.18 0.37 -6.91
C GLU A 120 -21.16 0.34 -8.07
N PRO A 121 -21.87 1.44 -8.43
CA PRO A 121 -22.75 1.45 -9.58
C PRO A 121 -22.03 1.46 -10.92
N ALA A 122 -20.74 1.82 -10.97
CA ALA A 122 -19.90 1.86 -12.16
C ALA A 122 -19.25 0.51 -12.50
N THR A 123 -19.37 -0.49 -11.63
CA THR A 123 -18.74 -1.81 -11.80
C THR A 123 -19.78 -2.92 -11.93
N SER A 124 -19.39 -4.04 -12.57
CA SER A 124 -20.22 -5.25 -12.56
C SER A 124 -20.46 -5.70 -11.11
N PRO A 125 -21.67 -6.21 -10.77
CA PRO A 125 -21.92 -6.85 -9.47
C PRO A 125 -20.98 -8.04 -9.17
N THR A 126 -20.37 -8.61 -10.21
CA THR A 126 -19.40 -9.71 -10.10
C THR A 126 -17.95 -9.21 -10.08
N ALA A 127 -17.71 -7.91 -10.02
CA ALA A 127 -16.37 -7.36 -9.87
C ALA A 127 -15.96 -7.32 -8.39
N LEU A 128 -14.75 -7.76 -8.09
CA LEU A 128 -14.13 -7.62 -6.78
C LEU A 128 -13.65 -6.17 -6.60
N LEU A 129 -14.00 -5.57 -5.49
CA LEU A 129 -13.53 -4.26 -5.08
C LEU A 129 -12.41 -4.41 -4.04
N ALA A 130 -11.32 -3.69 -4.21
CA ALA A 130 -10.22 -3.73 -3.27
C ALA A 130 -9.70 -2.32 -2.94
N THR A 131 -9.22 -2.13 -1.72
CA THR A 131 -8.55 -0.89 -1.29
C THR A 131 -7.12 -1.17 -0.88
N ASN A 132 -6.19 -0.31 -1.31
CA ASN A 132 -4.77 -0.39 -0.94
C ASN A 132 -4.47 0.45 0.32
N THR A 133 -5.44 0.69 1.18
CA THR A 133 -5.21 1.39 2.46
C THR A 133 -4.13 0.70 3.27
N SER A 134 -3.35 1.47 4.02
CA SER A 134 -2.32 0.96 4.93
C SER A 134 -2.77 0.86 6.39
N SER A 135 -3.84 1.57 6.77
CA SER A 135 -4.21 1.69 8.18
C SER A 135 -5.70 1.79 8.46
N LEU A 136 -6.51 2.19 7.47
CA LEU A 136 -7.95 2.40 7.66
C LEU A 136 -8.70 1.07 7.66
N PRO A 137 -9.66 0.85 8.59
CA PRO A 137 -10.45 -0.38 8.63
C PRO A 137 -11.28 -0.57 7.35
N ILE A 138 -11.19 -1.75 6.74
CA ILE A 138 -11.89 -2.10 5.50
C ILE A 138 -13.40 -2.01 5.69
N THR A 139 -13.89 -2.51 6.83
CA THR A 139 -15.32 -2.42 7.21
C THR A 139 -15.81 -0.98 7.24
N SER A 140 -14.98 -0.05 7.74
CA SER A 140 -15.32 1.37 7.77
C SER A 140 -15.36 2.00 6.38
N ILE A 141 -14.48 1.57 5.47
CA ILE A 141 -14.47 2.04 4.08
C ILE A 141 -15.74 1.56 3.35
N GLY A 142 -16.13 0.30 3.57
CA GLY A 142 -17.30 -0.31 2.93
C GLY A 142 -18.65 0.12 3.47
N GLN A 143 -18.71 1.03 4.44
CA GLN A 143 -19.96 1.39 5.14
C GLN A 143 -21.04 1.97 4.22
N GLU A 144 -20.65 2.66 3.15
CA GLU A 144 -21.57 3.29 2.20
C GLU A 144 -21.93 2.37 1.02
N LEU A 145 -21.33 1.18 0.92
CA LEU A 145 -21.64 0.22 -0.14
C LEU A 145 -22.98 -0.48 0.13
N LYS A 146 -23.74 -0.72 -0.94
CA LYS A 146 -24.96 -1.57 -0.90
C LYS A 146 -24.59 -3.04 -0.72
N ASP A 147 -23.48 -3.47 -1.36
CA ASP A 147 -22.91 -4.81 -1.19
C ASP A 147 -21.45 -4.73 -0.69
N PRO A 148 -21.23 -4.50 0.62
CA PRO A 148 -19.88 -4.47 1.18
C PRO A 148 -19.22 -5.86 1.22
N THR A 149 -19.94 -6.93 0.90
CA THR A 149 -19.40 -8.29 0.96
C THR A 149 -18.32 -8.56 -0.10
N ARG A 150 -18.25 -7.74 -1.15
CA ARG A 150 -17.26 -7.83 -2.21
C ARG A 150 -16.07 -6.87 -2.07
N LEU A 151 -15.97 -6.17 -0.92
CA LEU A 151 -14.84 -5.31 -0.62
C LEU A 151 -13.79 -6.06 0.20
N VAL A 152 -12.52 -5.92 -0.20
CA VAL A 152 -11.37 -6.48 0.50
C VAL A 152 -10.22 -5.46 0.57
N GLY A 153 -9.43 -5.50 1.62
CA GLY A 153 -8.14 -4.81 1.66
C GLY A 153 -7.06 -5.62 0.94
N ILE A 154 -6.32 -4.98 0.06
CA ILE A 154 -5.14 -5.56 -0.60
C ILE A 154 -3.97 -4.57 -0.48
N HIS A 155 -3.19 -4.72 0.58
CA HIS A 155 -2.14 -3.77 0.92
C HIS A 155 -0.82 -4.17 0.27
N PHE A 156 -0.43 -3.41 -0.76
CA PHE A 156 0.88 -3.50 -1.41
C PHE A 156 1.89 -2.60 -0.72
N PHE A 157 3.17 -2.92 -0.88
CA PHE A 157 4.29 -2.18 -0.29
C PHE A 157 5.10 -1.44 -1.35
N ASN A 158 5.56 -0.25 -1.01
CA ASN A 158 6.41 0.56 -1.90
C ASN A 158 7.90 0.13 -1.78
N PRO A 159 8.64 -0.07 -2.89
CA PRO A 159 8.21 -0.08 -4.29
C PRO A 159 7.49 -1.38 -4.69
N VAL A 160 6.33 -1.28 -5.34
CA VAL A 160 5.44 -2.43 -5.61
C VAL A 160 6.14 -3.55 -6.38
N LEU A 161 6.97 -3.21 -7.37
CA LEU A 161 7.68 -4.19 -8.18
C LEU A 161 8.79 -4.95 -7.42
N GLN A 162 9.27 -4.39 -6.32
CA GLN A 162 10.38 -4.95 -5.55
C GLN A 162 9.91 -5.72 -4.31
N MET A 163 8.82 -5.26 -3.70
CA MET A 163 8.31 -5.82 -2.45
C MET A 163 7.50 -7.08 -2.73
N PRO A 164 7.92 -8.25 -2.18
CA PRO A 164 7.26 -9.51 -2.48
C PRO A 164 5.95 -9.70 -1.70
N LEU A 165 5.72 -8.92 -0.64
CA LEU A 165 4.61 -9.10 0.29
C LEU A 165 3.36 -8.36 -0.17
N VAL A 166 2.21 -9.00 0.05
CA VAL A 166 0.87 -8.39 0.07
C VAL A 166 0.17 -8.80 1.36
N GLU A 167 -0.41 -7.86 2.07
CA GLU A 167 -1.38 -8.16 3.12
C GLU A 167 -2.79 -8.18 2.53
N LEU A 168 -3.54 -9.24 2.81
CA LEU A 168 -4.93 -9.41 2.43
C LEU A 168 -5.79 -9.24 3.68
N ILE A 169 -6.74 -8.31 3.64
CA ILE A 169 -7.52 -7.91 4.81
C ILE A 169 -9.01 -8.04 4.48
N PRO A 170 -9.67 -9.15 4.84
CA PRO A 170 -11.12 -9.25 4.77
C PRO A 170 -11.77 -8.26 5.72
N GLY A 171 -12.72 -7.45 5.25
CA GLY A 171 -13.62 -6.72 6.13
C GLY A 171 -14.57 -7.66 6.88
N HIS A 172 -15.30 -7.13 7.85
CA HIS A 172 -16.18 -7.95 8.70
C HIS A 172 -17.24 -8.75 7.91
N THR A 173 -17.70 -8.23 6.80
CA THR A 173 -18.75 -8.83 5.95
C THR A 173 -18.21 -9.43 4.66
N THR A 174 -16.91 -9.33 4.38
CA THR A 174 -16.33 -9.85 3.13
C THR A 174 -16.56 -11.35 3.02
N ARG A 175 -17.14 -11.82 1.91
CA ARG A 175 -17.38 -13.24 1.67
C ARG A 175 -16.08 -13.97 1.35
N ALA A 176 -15.96 -15.22 1.81
CA ALA A 176 -14.78 -16.06 1.64
C ALA A 176 -14.36 -16.21 0.17
N GLU A 177 -15.32 -16.32 -0.75
CA GLU A 177 -15.06 -16.43 -2.19
C GLU A 177 -14.30 -15.23 -2.75
N TRP A 178 -14.59 -14.01 -2.27
CA TRP A 178 -13.88 -12.80 -2.68
C TRP A 178 -12.48 -12.73 -2.08
N VAL A 179 -12.31 -13.22 -0.86
CA VAL A 179 -10.99 -13.34 -0.22
C VAL A 179 -10.08 -14.27 -1.02
N GLU A 180 -10.60 -15.44 -1.41
CA GLU A 180 -9.83 -16.41 -2.19
C GLU A 180 -9.53 -15.90 -3.62
N GLN A 181 -10.46 -15.18 -4.23
CA GLN A 181 -10.21 -14.55 -5.53
C GLN A 181 -9.11 -13.47 -5.44
N ALA A 182 -9.13 -12.63 -4.40
CA ALA A 182 -8.09 -11.63 -4.15
C ALA A 182 -6.73 -12.29 -3.85
N ARG A 183 -6.73 -13.40 -3.11
CA ARG A 183 -5.53 -14.20 -2.84
C ARG A 183 -4.93 -14.76 -4.12
N ALA A 184 -5.75 -15.44 -4.93
CA ALA A 184 -5.33 -16.02 -6.19
C ALA A 184 -4.77 -14.95 -7.13
N PHE A 185 -5.41 -13.78 -7.19
CA PHE A 185 -4.93 -12.64 -7.94
C PHE A 185 -3.55 -12.16 -7.44
N ALA A 186 -3.38 -11.92 -6.14
CA ALA A 186 -2.09 -11.48 -5.60
C ALA A 186 -0.97 -12.50 -5.83
N VAL A 187 -1.27 -13.81 -5.72
CA VAL A 187 -0.33 -14.88 -6.07
C VAL A 187 0.03 -14.87 -7.55
N SER A 188 -0.92 -14.62 -8.46
CA SER A 188 -0.65 -14.51 -9.90
C SER A 188 0.25 -13.32 -10.26
N LEU A 189 0.32 -12.30 -9.39
CA LEU A 189 1.28 -11.21 -9.50
C LEU A 189 2.68 -11.58 -8.97
N GLY A 190 2.91 -12.82 -8.54
CA GLY A 190 4.17 -13.28 -7.92
C GLY A 190 4.36 -12.79 -6.49
N LYS A 191 3.28 -12.43 -5.77
CA LYS A 191 3.35 -11.95 -4.39
C LYS A 191 3.15 -13.08 -3.39
N THR A 192 3.84 -12.98 -2.26
CA THR A 192 3.55 -13.75 -1.05
C THR A 192 2.41 -13.06 -0.31
N VAL A 193 1.36 -13.82 0.00
CA VAL A 193 0.15 -13.27 0.64
C VAL A 193 0.10 -13.69 2.10
N VAL A 194 -0.03 -12.72 3.00
CA VAL A 194 -0.40 -12.95 4.39
C VAL A 194 -1.80 -12.39 4.63
N THR A 195 -2.57 -13.01 5.51
CA THR A 195 -3.91 -12.54 5.86
C THR A 195 -3.87 -11.88 7.23
N SER A 196 -4.48 -10.72 7.32
CA SER A 196 -4.68 -9.98 8.57
C SER A 196 -6.17 -9.79 8.84
N ARG A 197 -6.54 -9.69 10.11
CA ARG A 197 -7.86 -9.21 10.49
C ARG A 197 -7.98 -7.71 10.17
N ASP A 198 -9.22 -7.27 9.95
CA ASP A 198 -9.55 -5.86 9.76
C ASP A 198 -9.42 -5.10 11.09
N THR A 199 -8.17 -4.70 11.39
CA THR A 199 -7.81 -3.92 12.56
C THR A 199 -6.90 -2.77 12.13
N PRO A 200 -6.90 -1.63 12.82
CA PRO A 200 -6.06 -0.50 12.46
C PRO A 200 -4.59 -0.88 12.27
N GLY A 201 -4.02 -0.55 11.11
CA GLY A 201 -2.61 -0.80 10.77
C GLY A 201 -2.23 -2.25 10.48
N PHE A 202 -3.19 -3.17 10.47
CA PHE A 202 -3.01 -4.59 10.12
C PHE A 202 -1.82 -5.25 10.87
N VAL A 203 -0.92 -5.93 10.19
CA VAL A 203 0.28 -6.53 10.80
C VAL A 203 1.48 -5.61 10.67
N THR A 204 1.86 -5.27 9.43
CA THR A 204 3.17 -4.63 9.18
C THR A 204 3.18 -3.16 9.58
N THR A 205 2.15 -2.41 9.20
CA THR A 205 2.05 -0.98 9.54
C THR A 205 1.95 -0.77 11.05
N ARG A 206 1.16 -1.61 11.74
CA ARG A 206 1.05 -1.57 13.21
C ARG A 206 2.37 -1.88 13.88
N ALA A 207 3.06 -2.95 13.47
CA ALA A 207 4.35 -3.34 14.03
C ALA A 207 5.41 -2.25 13.80
N LEU A 208 5.49 -1.72 12.56
CA LEU A 208 6.43 -0.68 12.18
C LEU A 208 6.21 0.61 12.98
N ALA A 209 4.95 1.06 13.10
CA ALA A 209 4.63 2.30 13.81
C ALA A 209 5.07 2.23 15.29
N VAL A 210 4.84 1.09 15.96
CA VAL A 210 5.26 0.89 17.35
C VAL A 210 6.79 0.85 17.45
N LEU A 211 7.46 0.15 16.53
CA LEU A 211 8.92 0.05 16.50
C LEU A 211 9.58 1.43 16.36
N VAL A 212 9.11 2.24 15.40
CA VAL A 212 9.62 3.59 15.19
C VAL A 212 9.29 4.52 16.35
N ASN A 213 8.07 4.40 16.90
CA ASN A 213 7.65 5.21 18.05
C ASN A 213 8.49 4.93 19.29
N GLU A 214 8.81 3.66 19.56
CA GLU A 214 9.69 3.28 20.67
C GLU A 214 11.11 3.82 20.48
N ALA A 215 11.66 3.72 19.27
CA ALA A 215 12.94 4.34 18.94
C ALA A 215 12.94 5.86 19.19
N ALA A 216 11.85 6.53 18.82
CA ALA A 216 11.70 7.97 19.05
C ALA A 216 11.61 8.30 20.55
N TRP A 217 10.97 7.45 21.37
CA TRP A 217 10.95 7.59 22.83
C TRP A 217 12.33 7.39 23.42
N MET A 218 13.08 6.35 23.03
CA MET A 218 14.47 6.13 23.49
C MET A 218 15.36 7.35 23.21
N LEU A 219 15.23 7.95 22.01
CA LEU A 219 15.98 9.17 21.68
C LEU A 219 15.51 10.36 22.51
N TYR A 220 14.20 10.54 22.70
CA TYR A 220 13.62 11.64 23.46
C TYR A 220 14.00 11.60 24.94
N GLU A 221 14.11 10.40 25.51
CA GLU A 221 14.51 10.14 26.91
C GLU A 221 16.03 10.14 27.09
N GLY A 222 16.81 10.24 26.02
CA GLY A 222 18.26 10.29 26.08
C GLY A 222 18.93 8.94 26.38
N VAL A 223 18.25 7.82 26.07
CA VAL A 223 18.80 6.46 26.25
C VAL A 223 20.04 6.24 25.39
N ALA A 224 20.02 6.70 24.14
CA ALA A 224 21.15 6.62 23.22
C ALA A 224 21.02 7.68 22.11
N THR A 225 22.11 7.84 21.33
CA THR A 225 22.06 8.68 20.12
C THR A 225 21.24 8.01 19.01
N LYS A 226 20.74 8.77 18.07
CA LYS A 226 19.99 8.21 16.91
C LYS A 226 20.85 7.24 16.09
N GLU A 227 22.15 7.53 15.97
CA GLU A 227 23.11 6.69 15.28
C GLU A 227 23.31 5.33 15.99
N ASP A 228 23.40 5.34 17.32
CA ASP A 228 23.54 4.12 18.10
C ASP A 228 22.26 3.28 18.09
N ILE A 229 21.09 3.93 18.16
CA ILE A 229 19.80 3.23 18.05
C ILE A 229 19.70 2.56 16.68
N ASP A 230 19.91 3.29 15.57
CA ASP A 230 19.87 2.70 14.22
C ASP A 230 20.89 1.57 14.05
N THR A 231 22.09 1.74 14.59
CA THR A 231 23.14 0.70 14.54
C THR A 231 22.73 -0.55 15.31
N SER A 232 22.12 -0.37 16.50
CA SER A 232 21.63 -1.48 17.32
C SER A 232 20.56 -2.31 16.59
N TYR A 233 19.64 -1.67 15.90
CA TYR A 233 18.63 -2.39 15.11
C TYR A 233 19.23 -3.10 13.90
N LYS A 234 20.18 -2.48 13.20
CA LYS A 234 20.85 -3.11 12.05
C LYS A 234 21.70 -4.30 12.44
N LEU A 235 22.51 -4.17 13.48
CA LEU A 235 23.46 -5.21 13.85
C LEU A 235 22.90 -6.21 14.87
N GLY A 236 22.05 -5.76 15.79
CA GLY A 236 21.45 -6.60 16.83
C GLY A 236 20.24 -7.42 16.34
N PHE A 237 19.43 -6.85 15.44
CA PHE A 237 18.22 -7.50 14.92
C PHE A 237 18.31 -7.89 13.43
N HIS A 238 19.46 -7.63 12.77
CA HIS A 238 19.65 -7.85 11.32
C HIS A 238 18.64 -7.08 10.44
N HIS A 239 18.18 -5.93 10.90
CA HIS A 239 17.33 -5.08 10.08
C HIS A 239 18.14 -4.43 8.94
N PRO A 240 17.59 -4.32 7.72
CA PRO A 240 18.31 -3.70 6.59
C PRO A 240 18.53 -2.19 6.78
N MET A 241 17.69 -1.55 7.60
CA MET A 241 17.75 -0.14 7.99
C MET A 241 17.42 0.01 9.47
N GLY A 242 18.00 1.04 10.11
CA GLY A 242 17.57 1.45 11.44
C GLY A 242 16.20 2.16 11.41
N PRO A 243 15.53 2.28 12.58
CA PRO A 243 14.20 2.88 12.67
C PRO A 243 14.15 4.34 12.18
N PHE A 244 15.21 5.13 12.40
CA PHE A 244 15.26 6.52 11.96
C PHE A 244 15.55 6.66 10.47
N GLU A 245 16.42 5.81 9.90
CA GLU A 245 16.61 5.72 8.45
C GLU A 245 15.30 5.33 7.75
N LEU A 246 14.53 4.44 8.35
CA LEU A 246 13.28 3.93 7.80
C LEU A 246 12.17 4.97 7.89
N VAL A 247 12.00 5.66 9.02
CA VAL A 247 10.97 6.68 9.15
C VAL A 247 11.25 7.90 8.27
N ASP A 248 12.53 8.24 8.06
CA ASP A 248 12.90 9.30 7.11
C ASP A 248 12.61 8.90 5.65
N LEU A 249 12.64 7.61 5.32
CA LEU A 249 12.23 7.09 4.01
C LEU A 249 10.71 7.12 3.84
N VAL A 250 9.95 6.65 4.83
CA VAL A 250 8.49 6.56 4.82
C VAL A 250 7.85 7.95 4.92
N GLY A 251 8.43 8.81 5.73
CA GLY A 251 7.93 10.13 6.11
C GLY A 251 7.43 10.16 7.56
N ILE A 252 7.97 11.11 8.33
CA ILE A 252 7.64 11.29 9.74
C ILE A 252 6.16 11.67 9.93
N ASP A 253 5.62 12.50 9.06
CA ASP A 253 4.20 12.86 9.02
C ASP A 253 3.29 11.66 8.72
N THR A 254 3.69 10.79 7.79
CA THR A 254 2.97 9.54 7.51
C THR A 254 2.96 8.63 8.74
N THR A 255 4.10 8.46 9.39
CA THR A 255 4.21 7.63 10.60
C THR A 255 3.39 8.22 11.75
N LEU A 256 3.40 9.55 11.92
CA LEU A 256 2.58 10.23 12.92
C LEU A 256 1.07 10.00 12.65
N ALA A 257 0.63 10.17 11.41
CA ALA A 257 -0.76 9.91 11.03
C ALA A 257 -1.18 8.45 11.31
N ILE A 258 -0.30 7.48 11.03
CA ILE A 258 -0.53 6.07 11.37
C ILE A 258 -0.69 5.89 12.88
N LEU A 259 0.20 6.47 13.69
CA LEU A 259 0.09 6.39 15.16
C LEU A 259 -1.21 6.99 15.67
N ASP A 260 -1.67 8.11 15.07
CA ASP A 260 -2.94 8.72 15.44
C ASP A 260 -4.13 7.82 15.07
N VAL A 261 -4.11 7.15 13.90
CA VAL A 261 -5.12 6.13 13.52
C VAL A 261 -5.12 4.95 14.51
N LEU A 262 -3.93 4.45 14.89
CA LEU A 262 -3.80 3.36 15.87
C LEU A 262 -4.31 3.80 17.25
N TRP A 263 -3.96 5.00 17.69
CA TRP A 263 -4.43 5.57 18.95
C TRP A 263 -5.96 5.70 18.96
N ASP A 264 -6.54 6.25 17.91
CA ASP A 264 -8.00 6.43 17.81
C ASP A 264 -8.74 5.10 17.75
N GLY A 265 -8.19 4.11 17.04
CA GLY A 265 -8.82 2.80 16.91
C GLY A 265 -8.71 1.91 18.15
N PHE A 266 -7.59 1.96 18.88
CA PHE A 266 -7.36 1.08 20.03
C PHE A 266 -7.54 1.77 21.38
N ARG A 267 -7.40 3.09 21.45
CA ARG A 267 -7.38 3.89 22.71
C ARG A 267 -6.41 3.34 23.76
N ASP A 268 -5.28 2.81 23.31
CA ASP A 268 -4.25 2.20 24.14
C ASP A 268 -2.98 3.06 24.12
N SER A 269 -2.41 3.33 25.31
CA SER A 269 -1.25 4.21 25.50
C SER A 269 -0.01 3.79 24.72
N ARG A 270 0.11 2.51 24.33
CA ARG A 270 1.22 1.99 23.49
C ARG A 270 1.31 2.68 22.12
N TYR A 271 0.21 3.27 21.64
CA TYR A 271 0.15 3.97 20.36
C TYR A 271 0.25 5.49 20.50
N ARG A 272 0.43 6.00 21.73
CA ARG A 272 0.66 7.43 21.96
C ARG A 272 1.94 7.86 21.25
N ALA A 273 1.82 8.75 20.26
CA ALA A 273 2.97 9.24 19.52
C ALA A 273 3.95 9.98 20.45
N CYS A 274 5.24 9.71 20.28
CA CYS A 274 6.31 10.45 20.95
C CYS A 274 6.21 11.96 20.61
N PRO A 275 6.33 12.88 21.59
CA PRO A 275 6.27 14.32 21.32
C PRO A 275 7.31 14.79 20.29
N LEU A 276 8.45 14.12 20.21
CA LEU A 276 9.50 14.41 19.23
C LEU A 276 8.98 14.32 17.79
N LEU A 277 8.20 13.29 17.46
CA LEU A 277 7.63 13.12 16.12
C LEU A 277 6.69 14.29 15.76
N ARG A 278 5.84 14.72 16.70
CA ARG A 278 4.95 15.88 16.51
C ARG A 278 5.74 17.16 16.29
N THR A 279 6.81 17.39 17.07
CA THR A 279 7.69 18.54 16.93
C THR A 279 8.38 18.56 15.57
N MET A 280 8.88 17.42 15.09
CA MET A 280 9.54 17.31 13.79
C MET A 280 8.56 17.60 12.64
N VAL A 281 7.34 17.09 12.71
CA VAL A 281 6.29 17.39 11.72
C VAL A 281 5.96 18.89 11.71
N ALA A 282 5.79 19.51 12.88
CA ALA A 282 5.55 20.96 12.98
C ALA A 282 6.73 21.79 12.42
N ALA A 283 7.96 21.31 12.58
CA ALA A 283 9.17 21.91 12.02
C ALA A 283 9.38 21.62 10.53
N LYS A 284 8.47 20.89 9.85
CA LYS A 284 8.57 20.44 8.44
C LYS A 284 9.80 19.57 8.16
N LYS A 285 10.35 18.92 9.16
CA LYS A 285 11.41 17.91 9.03
C LYS A 285 10.77 16.55 8.82
N LEU A 286 10.37 16.28 7.56
CA LEU A 286 9.54 15.12 7.25
C LEU A 286 10.33 13.92 6.72
N GLY A 287 11.66 14.00 6.70
CA GLY A 287 12.55 12.97 6.18
C GLY A 287 13.06 13.29 4.77
N ARG A 288 13.33 12.25 3.97
CA ARG A 288 13.95 12.39 2.65
C ARG A 288 13.19 13.34 1.71
N LYS A 289 11.87 13.33 1.76
CA LYS A 289 11.02 14.17 0.88
C LYS A 289 11.18 15.67 1.10
N THR A 290 11.66 16.09 2.28
CA THR A 290 11.97 17.50 2.60
C THR A 290 13.46 17.77 2.70
N GLY A 291 14.33 16.76 2.44
CA GLY A 291 15.77 16.86 2.56
C GLY A 291 16.31 16.81 3.98
N GLU A 292 15.43 16.82 4.98
CA GLU A 292 15.79 16.73 6.41
C GLU A 292 14.69 16.00 7.19
N GLY A 293 15.10 15.07 8.04
CA GLY A 293 14.30 14.41 9.06
C GLY A 293 15.16 14.20 10.29
N PHE A 294 15.28 12.96 10.76
CA PHE A 294 16.30 12.60 11.76
C PHE A 294 17.71 12.77 11.21
N TYR A 295 17.86 12.53 9.91
CA TYR A 295 19.11 12.76 9.18
C TYR A 295 18.95 13.88 8.14
N ARG A 296 20.10 14.36 7.62
CA ARG A 296 20.13 15.29 6.49
C ARG A 296 20.45 14.55 5.21
N TYR A 297 19.74 14.90 4.14
CA TYR A 297 19.85 14.30 2.82
C TYR A 297 20.28 15.37 1.82
N GLY A 298 21.38 15.17 1.10
CA GLY A 298 21.80 16.07 0.03
C GLY A 298 20.85 16.00 -1.17
N PRO A 299 20.92 16.97 -2.10
CA PRO A 299 20.01 17.09 -3.25
C PRO A 299 19.91 15.83 -4.12
N GLU A 300 20.95 14.98 -4.16
CA GLU A 300 20.94 13.70 -4.89
C GLU A 300 20.08 12.60 -4.24
N ARG A 301 19.69 12.74 -2.98
CA ARG A 301 18.89 11.75 -2.23
C ARG A 301 17.48 12.20 -1.89
N ALA A 302 17.18 13.48 -2.09
CA ALA A 302 15.87 14.08 -1.76
C ALA A 302 14.73 13.67 -2.73
N GLY A 303 15.01 13.03 -3.85
CA GLY A 303 14.03 12.66 -4.88
C GLY A 303 13.84 11.16 -5.10
N ARG A 304 14.38 10.30 -4.24
CA ARG A 304 14.24 8.83 -4.34
C ARG A 304 13.27 8.31 -3.28
N THR A 305 12.00 8.65 -3.42
CA THR A 305 10.87 7.99 -2.72
C THR A 305 10.13 7.09 -3.68
#